data_4c463e76b95fe5510c751a3bdad3f648
#
_entry.id   4c463e76b95fe5510c751a3bdad3f648
#
_cell.length_a   1.000
_cell.length_b   1.000
_cell.length_c   1.000
_cell.angle_alpha   90.00
_cell.angle_beta   90.00
_cell.angle_gamma   90.00
#
_symmetry.space_group_name_H-M   'P 1'
#
loop_
_entity.id
_entity.type
_entity.pdbx_description
1 polymer ?
#
loop_
_entity_poly.entity_id
_entity_poly.type
_entity_poly.pdbx_seq_one_letter_code
_entity_poly.pdbx_strand_id
1 'polypeptide(L)'
;LKSTGNDIVALRSIDHERTSRPRFYSKILSVSEQLLYRDLKSGTISFTHYVWLLWSVKEAAYKYLQRIQPGLLFSPLKIITQQIDVRIDKHHIFFSGSVTDGSYSLFFQSELNHEWISTIVNQEKDFENVHSGISCIDAVNYDLQSKEVRTFLLKILQAFIPGELQVKKTSAGYPLIVRDS
;
A
#
# COMPACT_ATOMS: atom_id res chain seq x y z
N LEU A 1 -9.22 -3.27 -17.66
CA LEU A 1 -9.51 -3.42 -16.21
C LEU A 1 -8.64 -2.40 -15.47
N LYS A 2 -9.27 -1.44 -14.79
CA LYS A 2 -8.54 -0.56 -13.86
C LYS A 2 -8.12 -1.40 -12.66
N SER A 3 -6.86 -1.35 -12.27
CA SER A 3 -6.29 -2.09 -11.13
C SER A 3 -5.72 -1.12 -10.13
N THR A 4 -5.70 -1.50 -8.86
CA THR A 4 -5.01 -0.77 -7.80
C THR A 4 -4.01 -1.70 -7.12
N GLY A 5 -2.88 -1.18 -6.69
CA GLY A 5 -2.01 -1.87 -5.75
C GLY A 5 -2.30 -1.38 -4.34
N ASN A 6 -2.15 -2.24 -3.35
CA ASN A 6 -2.31 -1.83 -1.95
C ASN A 6 -1.34 -2.57 -1.05
N ASP A 7 -1.01 -1.93 0.06
CA ASP A 7 -0.20 -2.50 1.11
C ASP A 7 -0.60 -1.95 2.49
N ILE A 8 -0.31 -2.71 3.55
CA ILE A 8 -0.52 -2.29 4.93
C ILE A 8 0.64 -2.76 5.81
N VAL A 9 1.14 -1.85 6.65
CA VAL A 9 2.20 -2.11 7.62
C VAL A 9 1.66 -1.89 9.02
N ALA A 10 1.69 -2.92 9.86
CA ALA A 10 1.34 -2.81 11.28
C ALA A 10 2.51 -2.21 12.08
N LEU A 11 2.33 -1.03 12.66
CA LEU A 11 3.41 -0.29 13.34
C LEU A 11 3.94 -1.00 14.59
N ARG A 12 3.09 -1.76 15.28
CA ARG A 12 3.49 -2.57 16.45
C ARG A 12 4.52 -3.66 16.11
N SER A 13 4.67 -4.02 14.84
CA SER A 13 5.61 -5.04 14.37
C SER A 13 6.95 -4.45 13.93
N ILE A 14 7.12 -3.14 14.01
CA ILE A 14 8.34 -2.45 13.56
C ILE A 14 9.42 -2.55 14.63
N ASP A 15 10.57 -3.09 14.24
CA ASP A 15 11.82 -2.96 15.00
C ASP A 15 12.47 -1.62 14.65
N HIS A 16 12.30 -0.63 15.53
CA HIS A 16 12.81 0.73 15.33
C HIS A 16 14.34 0.79 15.32
N GLU A 17 15.00 0.01 16.17
CA GLU A 17 16.47 -0.02 16.25
C GLU A 17 17.06 -0.59 14.96
N ARG A 18 16.55 -1.74 14.50
CA ARG A 18 16.97 -2.35 13.23
C ARG A 18 16.69 -1.44 12.04
N THR A 19 15.51 -0.80 12.00
CA THR A 19 15.08 0.06 10.89
C THR A 19 16.00 1.28 10.74
N SER A 20 16.50 1.85 11.84
CA SER A 20 17.40 3.02 11.81
C SER A 20 18.82 2.70 11.37
N ARG A 21 19.20 1.42 11.27
CA ARG A 21 20.55 1.02 10.83
C ARG A 21 20.75 1.26 9.34
N PRO A 22 21.84 1.92 8.89
CA PRO A 22 22.12 2.16 7.46
C PRO A 22 22.05 0.89 6.61
N ARG A 23 22.57 -0.23 7.11
CA ARG A 23 22.55 -1.53 6.43
C ARG A 23 21.12 -2.06 6.16
N PHE A 24 20.12 -1.57 6.90
CA PHE A 24 18.71 -1.94 6.69
C PHE A 24 18.03 -0.98 5.74
N TYR A 25 17.96 0.32 6.09
CA TYR A 25 17.17 1.27 5.29
C TYR A 25 17.75 1.54 3.90
N SER A 26 19.07 1.39 3.70
CA SER A 26 19.67 1.54 2.36
C SER A 26 19.25 0.45 1.35
N LYS A 27 18.62 -0.64 1.80
CA LYS A 27 18.01 -1.64 0.93
C LYS A 27 16.61 -1.24 0.47
N ILE A 28 16.03 -0.23 1.09
CA ILE A 28 14.67 0.26 0.84
C ILE A 28 14.72 1.63 0.19
N LEU A 29 15.49 2.55 0.76
CA LEU A 29 15.57 3.95 0.34
C LEU A 29 16.75 4.19 -0.59
N SER A 30 16.48 4.78 -1.73
CA SER A 30 17.51 5.38 -2.59
C SER A 30 18.09 6.65 -1.94
N VAL A 31 19.20 7.16 -2.48
CA VAL A 31 19.80 8.42 -2.00
C VAL A 31 18.82 9.59 -2.17
N SER A 32 18.11 9.66 -3.30
CA SER A 32 17.12 10.71 -3.53
C SER A 32 15.97 10.67 -2.53
N GLU A 33 15.50 9.49 -2.14
CA GLU A 33 14.43 9.33 -1.14
C GLU A 33 14.91 9.70 0.27
N GLN A 34 16.18 9.47 0.60
CA GLN A 34 16.76 9.96 1.86
C GLN A 34 16.84 11.49 1.89
N LEU A 35 17.04 12.14 0.74
CA LEU A 35 16.97 13.61 0.63
C LEU A 35 15.53 14.11 0.79
N LEU A 36 14.55 13.45 0.17
CA LEU A 36 13.12 13.80 0.35
C LEU A 36 12.71 13.80 1.83
N TYR A 37 13.25 12.88 2.65
CA TYR A 37 12.97 12.90 4.09
C TYR A 37 13.43 14.18 4.77
N ARG A 38 14.58 14.75 4.36
CA ARG A 38 15.12 16.00 4.93
C ARG A 38 14.24 17.20 4.56
N ASP A 39 13.59 17.16 3.40
CA ASP A 39 12.70 18.21 2.91
C ASP A 39 11.31 18.17 3.58
N LEU A 40 10.93 17.05 4.19
CA LEU A 40 9.72 16.98 4.99
C LEU A 40 9.87 17.88 6.23
N LYS A 41 8.76 18.57 6.59
CA LYS A 41 8.75 19.41 7.80
C LYS A 41 9.21 18.60 9.00
N SER A 42 10.20 19.13 9.73
CA SER A 42 10.73 18.51 10.93
C SER A 42 9.62 18.13 11.90
N GLY A 43 9.62 16.88 12.36
CA GLY A 43 8.64 16.36 13.32
C GLY A 43 7.34 15.81 12.71
N THR A 44 7.13 15.92 11.40
CA THR A 44 5.92 15.36 10.76
C THR A 44 5.85 13.83 10.90
N ILE A 45 6.98 13.17 10.70
CA ILE A 45 7.09 11.71 10.75
C ILE A 45 8.49 11.32 11.24
N SER A 46 8.60 10.28 12.07
CA SER A 46 9.90 9.74 12.45
C SER A 46 10.61 9.07 11.27
N PHE A 47 11.94 9.02 11.28
CA PHE A 47 12.70 8.36 10.21
C PHE A 47 12.31 6.89 10.04
N THR A 48 12.08 6.18 11.14
CA THR A 48 11.68 4.77 11.09
C THR A 48 10.30 4.60 10.43
N HIS A 49 9.32 5.45 10.76
CA HIS A 49 8.02 5.43 10.09
C HIS A 49 8.12 5.84 8.63
N TYR A 50 9.01 6.79 8.28
CA TYR A 50 9.27 7.16 6.90
C TYR A 50 9.82 6.00 6.07
N VAL A 51 10.76 5.22 6.61
CA VAL A 51 11.27 4.01 5.94
C VAL A 51 10.15 3.04 5.62
N TRP A 52 9.24 2.82 6.57
CA TRP A 52 8.12 1.91 6.40
C TRP A 52 6.99 2.49 5.54
N LEU A 53 6.81 3.80 5.53
CA LEU A 53 5.94 4.48 4.56
C LEU A 53 6.41 4.20 3.13
N LEU A 54 7.70 4.42 2.85
CA LEU A 54 8.22 4.17 1.51
C LEU A 54 8.29 2.68 1.17
N TRP A 55 8.52 1.80 2.14
CA TRP A 55 8.34 0.37 1.94
C TRP A 55 6.93 0.06 1.45
N SER A 56 5.91 0.54 2.16
CA SER A 56 4.50 0.32 1.82
C SER A 56 4.14 0.88 0.44
N VAL A 57 4.62 2.08 0.10
CA VAL A 57 4.43 2.67 -1.25
C VAL A 57 5.03 1.76 -2.34
N LYS A 58 6.25 1.29 -2.13
CA LYS A 58 6.96 0.45 -3.11
C LYS A 58 6.33 -0.94 -3.25
N GLU A 59 5.88 -1.53 -2.14
CA GLU A 59 5.20 -2.83 -2.17
C GLU A 59 3.83 -2.71 -2.84
N ALA A 60 3.06 -1.66 -2.57
CA ALA A 60 1.81 -1.38 -3.26
C ALA A 60 2.03 -1.14 -4.76
N ALA A 61 3.06 -0.37 -5.14
CA ALA A 61 3.44 -0.15 -6.54
C ALA A 61 3.85 -1.47 -7.22
N TYR A 62 4.65 -2.30 -6.55
CA TYR A 62 5.02 -3.61 -7.05
C TYR A 62 3.80 -4.50 -7.30
N LYS A 63 2.85 -4.57 -6.35
CA LYS A 63 1.61 -5.36 -6.49
C LYS A 63 0.76 -4.87 -7.68
N TYR A 64 0.76 -3.57 -7.96
CA TYR A 64 0.15 -3.01 -9.16
C TYR A 64 0.88 -3.47 -10.42
N LEU A 65 2.21 -3.26 -10.48
CA LEU A 65 3.06 -3.55 -11.64
C LEU A 65 3.09 -5.05 -11.97
N GLN A 66 3.11 -5.91 -10.96
CA GLN A 66 3.10 -7.37 -11.15
C GLN A 66 1.87 -7.87 -11.90
N ARG A 67 0.73 -7.16 -11.81
CA ARG A 67 -0.47 -7.51 -12.60
C ARG A 67 -0.34 -7.19 -14.08
N ILE A 68 0.51 -6.22 -14.42
CA ILE A 68 0.82 -5.82 -15.81
C ILE A 68 2.00 -6.64 -16.32
N GLN A 69 2.95 -6.96 -15.45
CA GLN A 69 4.18 -7.69 -15.73
C GLN A 69 4.32 -8.87 -14.75
N PRO A 70 3.69 -10.02 -15.00
CA PRO A 70 3.66 -11.14 -14.05
C PRO A 70 5.04 -11.71 -13.65
N GLY A 71 6.07 -11.49 -14.47
CA GLY A 71 7.46 -11.90 -14.19
C GLY A 71 8.26 -10.89 -13.36
N LEU A 72 7.69 -9.76 -12.97
CA LEU A 72 8.40 -8.73 -12.20
C LEU A 72 8.81 -9.27 -10.83
N LEU A 73 10.08 -9.08 -10.47
CA LEU A 73 10.61 -9.38 -9.13
C LEU A 73 10.67 -8.11 -8.29
N PHE A 74 10.25 -8.20 -7.05
CA PHE A 74 10.27 -7.08 -6.13
C PHE A 74 11.70 -6.63 -5.82
N SER A 75 12.00 -5.39 -6.15
CA SER A 75 13.26 -4.73 -5.84
C SER A 75 12.96 -3.30 -5.38
N PRO A 76 12.99 -3.01 -4.07
CA PRO A 76 12.61 -1.70 -3.55
C PRO A 76 13.42 -0.55 -4.15
N LEU A 77 14.70 -0.75 -4.44
CA LEU A 77 15.58 0.28 -5.01
C LEU A 77 15.30 0.59 -6.48
N LYS A 78 14.54 -0.25 -7.19
CA LYS A 78 14.10 0.03 -8.57
C LYS A 78 12.80 0.83 -8.63
N ILE A 79 12.06 0.88 -7.54
CA ILE A 79 10.81 1.64 -7.42
C ILE A 79 11.13 2.90 -6.61
N ILE A 80 11.10 4.06 -7.26
CA ILE A 80 11.57 5.32 -6.70
C ILE A 80 10.41 6.27 -6.47
N THR A 81 10.25 6.73 -5.24
CA THR A 81 9.33 7.80 -4.88
C THR A 81 9.93 9.13 -5.31
N GLN A 82 9.16 9.89 -6.11
CA GLN A 82 9.63 11.16 -6.71
C GLN A 82 9.15 12.39 -5.95
N GLN A 83 7.94 12.33 -5.41
CA GLN A 83 7.30 13.43 -4.71
C GLN A 83 6.49 12.89 -3.54
N ILE A 84 6.46 13.66 -2.46
CA ILE A 84 5.63 13.40 -1.28
C ILE A 84 5.01 14.70 -0.81
N ASP A 85 3.70 14.76 -0.84
CA ASP A 85 2.89 15.81 -0.24
C ASP A 85 2.30 15.29 1.07
N VAL A 86 2.16 16.16 2.08
CA VAL A 86 1.72 15.77 3.41
C VAL A 86 0.53 16.63 3.86
N ARG A 87 -0.50 15.98 4.34
CA ARG A 87 -1.65 16.61 5.00
C ARG A 87 -1.86 15.97 6.37
N ILE A 88 -1.97 16.79 7.40
CA ILE A 88 -2.23 16.32 8.78
C ILE A 88 -3.68 16.64 9.12
N ASP A 89 -4.39 15.65 9.64
CA ASP A 89 -5.76 15.78 10.12
C ASP A 89 -5.92 15.02 11.44
N LYS A 90 -6.02 15.76 12.56
CA LYS A 90 -6.16 15.22 13.93
C LYS A 90 -5.08 14.17 14.25
N HIS A 91 -5.45 12.90 14.22
CA HIS A 91 -4.60 11.77 14.58
C HIS A 91 -4.09 10.99 13.35
N HIS A 92 -4.38 11.48 12.15
CA HIS A 92 -4.01 10.85 10.90
C HIS A 92 -3.09 11.75 10.10
N ILE A 93 -2.07 11.17 9.52
CA ILE A 93 -1.18 11.84 8.58
C ILE A 93 -1.41 11.19 7.22
N PHE A 94 -1.80 12.00 6.26
CA PHE A 94 -2.02 11.57 4.89
C PHE A 94 -0.82 11.99 4.04
N PHE A 95 -0.33 11.05 3.25
CA PHE A 95 0.71 11.27 2.27
C PHE A 95 0.16 10.99 0.89
N SER A 96 0.54 11.80 -0.09
CA SER A 96 0.25 11.56 -1.50
C SER A 96 1.48 11.92 -2.32
N GLY A 97 1.56 11.35 -3.52
CA GLY A 97 2.71 11.63 -4.37
C GLY A 97 2.79 10.72 -5.57
N SER A 98 3.99 10.61 -6.13
CA SER A 98 4.27 9.80 -7.29
C SER A 98 5.45 8.85 -7.06
N VAL A 99 5.37 7.70 -7.71
CA VAL A 99 6.39 6.64 -7.66
C VAL A 99 6.59 6.07 -9.07
N THR A 100 7.82 5.72 -9.42
CA THR A 100 8.16 5.15 -10.73
C THR A 100 9.11 3.96 -10.62
N ASP A 101 9.00 3.02 -11.56
CA ASP A 101 10.00 1.98 -11.79
C ASP A 101 10.89 2.27 -13.00
N GLY A 102 10.78 3.49 -13.56
CA GLY A 102 11.45 3.93 -14.78
C GLY A 102 10.60 3.75 -16.04
N SER A 103 9.69 2.77 -16.08
CA SER A 103 8.79 2.52 -17.23
C SER A 103 7.38 3.05 -17.00
N TYR A 104 6.92 3.00 -15.75
CA TYR A 104 5.60 3.44 -15.33
C TYR A 104 5.71 4.52 -14.26
N SER A 105 4.89 5.55 -14.38
CA SER A 105 4.64 6.53 -13.31
C SER A 105 3.29 6.22 -12.69
N LEU A 106 3.29 6.04 -11.38
CA LEU A 106 2.11 5.72 -10.58
C LEU A 106 1.94 6.78 -9.50
N PHE A 107 0.71 6.95 -9.05
CA PHE A 107 0.37 7.84 -7.93
C PHE A 107 0.01 7.00 -6.71
N PHE A 108 0.30 7.53 -5.53
CA PHE A 108 -0.06 6.88 -4.28
C PHE A 108 -0.81 7.81 -3.34
N GLN A 109 -1.63 7.22 -2.50
CA GLN A 109 -2.16 7.78 -1.28
C GLN A 109 -1.86 6.84 -0.13
N SER A 110 -1.32 7.40 0.96
CA SER A 110 -1.02 6.64 2.17
C SER A 110 -1.63 7.35 3.37
N GLU A 111 -2.10 6.58 4.30
CA GLU A 111 -2.59 7.03 5.60
C GLU A 111 -1.74 6.38 6.69
N LEU A 112 -1.28 7.20 7.62
CA LEU A 112 -0.54 6.78 8.81
C LEU A 112 -1.29 7.24 10.05
N ASN A 113 -1.52 6.32 10.97
CA ASN A 113 -2.02 6.58 12.32
C ASN A 113 -1.11 5.88 13.36
N HIS A 114 -1.59 5.71 14.59
CA HIS A 114 -0.81 5.07 15.66
C HIS A 114 -0.70 3.55 15.55
N GLU A 115 -1.48 2.88 14.68
CA GLU A 115 -1.53 1.42 14.56
C GLU A 115 -0.91 0.92 13.26
N TRP A 116 -1.08 1.66 12.17
CA TRP A 116 -0.72 1.18 10.84
C TRP A 116 -0.40 2.30 9.85
N ILE A 117 0.28 1.90 8.77
CA ILE A 117 0.41 2.65 7.52
C ILE A 117 -0.36 1.86 6.47
N SER A 118 -1.30 2.47 5.79
CA SER A 118 -2.00 1.88 4.63
C SER A 118 -1.72 2.69 3.38
N THR A 119 -1.38 2.02 2.30
CA THR A 119 -1.05 2.65 1.03
C THR A 119 -1.87 2.06 -0.10
N ILE A 120 -2.36 2.93 -0.97
CA ILE A 120 -3.00 2.58 -2.24
C ILE A 120 -2.22 3.25 -3.37
N VAL A 121 -2.01 2.50 -4.45
CA VAL A 121 -1.34 2.98 -5.67
C VAL A 121 -2.25 2.80 -6.86
N ASN A 122 -2.29 3.82 -7.73
CA ASN A 122 -3.05 3.84 -8.97
C ASN A 122 -2.22 4.47 -10.09
N GLN A 123 -2.55 4.16 -11.33
CA GLN A 123 -1.95 4.81 -12.50
C GLN A 123 -2.49 6.23 -12.70
N GLU A 124 -3.72 6.48 -12.32
CA GLU A 124 -4.36 7.79 -12.38
C GLU A 124 -4.19 8.51 -11.04
N LYS A 125 -4.02 9.83 -11.08
CA LYS A 125 -3.93 10.66 -9.87
C LYS A 125 -5.25 10.73 -9.10
N ASP A 126 -6.34 10.42 -9.77
CA ASP A 126 -7.68 10.39 -9.19
C ASP A 126 -7.94 9.08 -8.46
N PHE A 127 -8.32 9.19 -7.18
CA PHE A 127 -8.68 8.09 -6.29
C PHE A 127 -10.17 8.11 -5.90
N GLU A 128 -10.99 8.97 -6.47
CA GLU A 128 -12.42 9.10 -6.12
C GLU A 128 -13.20 7.81 -6.30
N ASN A 129 -12.81 7.00 -7.29
CA ASN A 129 -13.43 5.71 -7.57
C ASN A 129 -12.69 4.52 -6.91
N VAL A 130 -11.77 4.77 -5.98
CA VAL A 130 -11.06 3.73 -5.24
C VAL A 130 -11.68 3.57 -3.86
N HIS A 131 -12.40 2.48 -3.68
CA HIS A 131 -12.97 2.12 -2.39
C HIS A 131 -12.02 1.21 -1.63
N SER A 132 -11.70 1.59 -0.40
CA SER A 132 -10.82 0.83 0.48
C SER A 132 -11.42 0.72 1.87
N GLY A 133 -10.97 -0.28 2.63
CA GLY A 133 -11.34 -0.44 4.02
C GLY A 133 -10.29 -1.28 4.74
N ILE A 134 -10.19 -1.07 6.04
CA ILE A 134 -9.29 -1.81 6.94
C ILE A 134 -10.16 -2.42 8.03
N SER A 135 -9.89 -3.69 8.35
CA SER A 135 -10.54 -4.40 9.44
C SER A 135 -9.51 -5.18 10.23
N CYS A 136 -9.62 -5.15 11.55
CA CYS A 136 -8.85 -6.05 12.41
C CYS A 136 -9.37 -7.47 12.25
N ILE A 137 -8.47 -8.43 12.15
CA ILE A 137 -8.77 -9.86 12.03
C ILE A 137 -8.14 -10.57 13.22
N ASP A 138 -8.95 -11.22 14.04
CA ASP A 138 -8.50 -12.00 15.20
C ASP A 138 -8.25 -13.49 14.87
N ALA A 139 -8.42 -13.87 13.61
CA ALA A 139 -8.26 -15.25 13.17
C ALA A 139 -6.80 -15.73 13.29
N VAL A 140 -6.63 -16.90 13.89
CA VAL A 140 -5.30 -17.45 14.25
C VAL A 140 -4.61 -18.12 13.07
N ASN A 141 -5.36 -18.64 12.09
CA ASN A 141 -4.79 -19.36 10.95
C ASN A 141 -5.10 -18.69 9.61
N TYR A 142 -4.28 -19.00 8.61
CA TYR A 142 -4.34 -18.40 7.27
C TYR A 142 -5.69 -18.60 6.57
N ASP A 143 -6.33 -19.76 6.71
CA ASP A 143 -7.60 -20.03 6.01
C ASP A 143 -8.74 -19.20 6.59
N LEU A 144 -8.81 -19.06 7.90
CA LEU A 144 -9.77 -18.18 8.57
C LEU A 144 -9.50 -16.73 8.23
N GLN A 145 -8.25 -16.26 8.26
CA GLN A 145 -7.89 -14.92 7.84
C GLN A 145 -8.34 -14.64 6.40
N SER A 146 -8.05 -15.57 5.49
CA SER A 146 -8.45 -15.45 4.09
C SER A 146 -9.98 -15.42 3.91
N LYS A 147 -10.72 -16.16 4.73
CA LYS A 147 -12.20 -16.15 4.71
C LYS A 147 -12.74 -14.82 5.23
N GLU A 148 -12.22 -14.31 6.33
CA GLU A 148 -12.66 -13.02 6.90
C GLU A 148 -12.38 -11.85 5.96
N VAL A 149 -11.19 -11.80 5.35
CA VAL A 149 -10.85 -10.78 4.33
C VAL A 149 -11.84 -10.81 3.17
N ARG A 150 -12.21 -11.99 2.67
CA ARG A 150 -13.19 -12.11 1.58
C ARG A 150 -14.58 -11.65 2.01
N THR A 151 -15.01 -12.05 3.21
CA THR A 151 -16.30 -11.62 3.76
C THR A 151 -16.35 -10.10 3.90
N PHE A 152 -15.28 -9.50 4.44
CA PHE A 152 -15.16 -8.05 4.55
C PHE A 152 -15.18 -7.35 3.20
N LEU A 153 -14.43 -7.86 2.21
CA LEU A 153 -14.43 -7.34 0.84
C LEU A 153 -15.82 -7.38 0.22
N LEU A 154 -16.52 -8.52 0.32
CA LEU A 154 -17.89 -8.65 -0.23
C LEU A 154 -18.87 -7.68 0.44
N LYS A 155 -18.76 -7.49 1.77
CA LYS A 155 -19.60 -6.52 2.50
C LYS A 155 -19.39 -5.09 2.00
N ILE A 156 -18.14 -4.68 1.74
CA ILE A 156 -17.85 -3.35 1.18
C ILE A 156 -18.44 -3.25 -0.23
N LEU A 157 -18.22 -4.24 -1.09
CA LEU A 157 -18.65 -4.20 -2.49
C LEU A 157 -20.15 -4.22 -2.64
N GLN A 158 -20.89 -4.90 -1.79
CA GLN A 158 -22.37 -4.94 -1.79
C GLN A 158 -23.00 -3.55 -1.58
N ALA A 159 -22.29 -2.61 -0.96
CA ALA A 159 -22.74 -1.23 -0.84
C ALA A 159 -22.76 -0.48 -2.18
N PHE A 160 -21.99 -0.93 -3.18
CA PHE A 160 -21.81 -0.26 -4.46
C PHE A 160 -22.32 -1.09 -5.66
N ILE A 161 -22.33 -2.41 -5.52
CA ILE A 161 -22.70 -3.34 -6.60
C ILE A 161 -23.91 -4.16 -6.16
N PRO A 162 -25.09 -3.93 -6.78
CA PRO A 162 -26.28 -4.72 -6.47
C PRO A 162 -26.15 -6.16 -7.00
N GLY A 163 -26.72 -7.12 -6.28
CA GLY A 163 -26.73 -8.55 -6.64
C GLY A 163 -25.81 -9.40 -5.78
N GLU A 164 -25.86 -10.69 -5.99
CA GLU A 164 -25.02 -11.64 -5.27
C GLU A 164 -23.60 -11.62 -5.85
N LEU A 165 -22.61 -11.42 -4.98
CA LEU A 165 -21.20 -11.32 -5.35
C LEU A 165 -20.42 -12.49 -4.77
N GLN A 166 -19.50 -13.03 -5.55
CA GLN A 166 -18.57 -14.07 -5.12
C GLN A 166 -17.12 -13.65 -5.37
N VAL A 167 -16.21 -14.07 -4.50
CA VAL A 167 -14.77 -13.93 -4.72
C VAL A 167 -14.23 -15.27 -5.23
N LYS A 168 -13.80 -15.29 -6.49
CA LYS A 168 -13.10 -16.43 -7.10
C LYS A 168 -11.61 -16.11 -7.26
N LYS A 169 -10.76 -17.12 -7.31
CA LYS A 169 -9.34 -16.95 -7.65
C LYS A 169 -9.14 -17.19 -9.14
N THR A 170 -8.35 -16.34 -9.78
CA THR A 170 -7.83 -16.58 -11.13
C THR A 170 -6.82 -17.74 -11.11
N SER A 171 -6.45 -18.27 -12.28
CA SER A 171 -5.36 -19.26 -12.42
C SER A 171 -4.02 -18.75 -11.88
N ALA A 172 -3.80 -17.43 -11.91
CA ALA A 172 -2.62 -16.77 -11.33
C ALA A 172 -2.75 -16.47 -9.83
N GLY A 173 -3.85 -16.91 -9.17
CA GLY A 173 -4.07 -16.75 -7.73
C GLY A 173 -4.65 -15.40 -7.28
N TYR A 174 -4.90 -14.45 -8.19
CA TYR A 174 -5.51 -13.16 -7.86
C TYR A 174 -7.01 -13.29 -7.56
N PRO A 175 -7.55 -12.52 -6.60
CA PRO A 175 -8.98 -12.49 -6.36
C PRO A 175 -9.70 -11.82 -7.53
N LEU A 176 -10.80 -12.43 -7.96
CA LEU A 176 -11.73 -11.92 -8.97
C LEU A 176 -13.12 -11.84 -8.37
N ILE A 177 -13.76 -10.70 -8.48
CA ILE A 177 -15.16 -10.53 -8.11
C ILE A 177 -16.02 -10.97 -9.27
N VAL A 178 -16.94 -11.91 -9.01
CA VAL A 178 -17.89 -12.44 -9.98
C VAL A 178 -19.29 -12.13 -9.47
N ARG A 179 -20.15 -11.68 -10.36
CA ARG A 179 -21.58 -11.50 -10.10
C ARG A 179 -22.31 -12.73 -10.61
N ASP A 180 -23.12 -13.34 -9.77
CA ASP A 180 -24.03 -14.37 -10.22
C ASP A 180 -25.12 -13.71 -11.07
N SER A 181 -25.29 -14.23 -12.27
CA SER A 181 -26.25 -13.75 -13.29
C SER A 181 -27.67 -14.24 -12.97
#